data_fe4fd3875b6a57a1b9d73cbd6352507e
#
_entry.id   fe4fd3875b6a57a1b9d73cbd6352507e
#
_cell.length_a   1.000
_cell.length_b   1.000
_cell.length_c   1.000
_cell.angle_alpha   90.00
_cell.angle_beta   90.00
_cell.angle_gamma   90.00
#
_symmetry.space_group_name_H-M   'P 1'
#
loop_
_entity.id
_entity.type
_entity.pdbx_description
1 polymer ?
#
loop_
_entity_poly.entity_id
_entity_poly.type
_entity_poly.pdbx_seq_one_letter_code
_entity_poly.pdbx_strand_id
1 'polypeptide(L)'
;MELEKNWQVIRDEMVALRTTGFIAWPEKSLYGETGWSTFGLYAFGQKQAANCALCPRTTALVEAVPGVAMAGFSRLEPGAHIKPHVGYDEYSRYVLRLHLGLETNPDCALRVAGETRVWQEGRVLVFCDAVEHEAWNRGTTTRTVLLLDFKNPRYRFRVLNPGLSVEFVDFVEKVRWPEMNFRERMRWRLWKLTHLGRKPPPAGQSAKVSR
;
A
#
# COMPACT_ATOMS: atom_id res chain seq x y z
N MET A 1 -16.27 11.38 -0.42
CA MET A 1 -15.73 10.13 -0.98
C MET A 1 -16.33 8.95 -0.24
N GLU A 2 -16.57 7.77 -0.89
CA GLU A 2 -17.20 6.63 -0.17
C GLU A 2 -16.35 6.11 0.97
N LEU A 3 -15.03 6.14 0.84
CA LEU A 3 -14.12 5.77 1.93
C LEU A 3 -14.30 6.67 3.17
N GLU A 4 -14.45 7.99 3.00
CA GLU A 4 -14.68 8.91 4.11
C GLU A 4 -16.04 8.69 4.78
N LYS A 5 -17.08 8.39 4.00
CA LYS A 5 -18.43 8.13 4.55
C LYS A 5 -18.49 6.85 5.39
N ASN A 6 -17.61 5.89 5.08
CA ASN A 6 -17.57 4.57 5.72
C ASN A 6 -16.34 4.37 6.61
N TRP A 7 -15.66 5.45 7.00
CA TRP A 7 -14.39 5.35 7.72
C TRP A 7 -14.49 4.60 9.06
N GLN A 8 -15.62 4.75 9.78
CA GLN A 8 -15.84 4.06 11.04
C GLN A 8 -15.91 2.54 10.85
N VAL A 9 -16.58 2.09 9.79
CA VAL A 9 -16.65 0.67 9.44
C VAL A 9 -15.26 0.11 9.13
N ILE A 10 -14.44 0.87 8.39
CA ILE A 10 -13.07 0.52 8.05
C ILE A 10 -12.21 0.46 9.33
N ARG A 11 -12.37 1.44 10.21
CA ARG A 11 -11.69 1.49 11.51
C ARG A 11 -12.09 0.30 12.38
N ASP A 12 -13.37 -0.03 12.48
CA ASP A 12 -13.86 -1.09 13.33
C ASP A 12 -13.34 -2.47 12.88
N GLU A 13 -13.27 -2.74 11.56
CA GLU A 13 -12.63 -3.94 11.03
C GLU A 13 -11.12 -3.95 11.34
N MET A 14 -10.44 -2.82 11.20
CA MET A 14 -9.01 -2.70 11.55
C MET A 14 -8.77 -2.93 13.04
N VAL A 15 -9.61 -2.38 13.92
CA VAL A 15 -9.52 -2.58 15.37
C VAL A 15 -9.76 -4.04 15.73
N ALA A 16 -10.69 -4.72 15.06
CA ALA A 16 -10.96 -6.15 15.28
C ALA A 16 -9.75 -7.05 14.97
N LEU A 17 -8.86 -6.65 14.06
CA LEU A 17 -7.59 -7.35 13.81
C LEU A 17 -6.65 -7.27 15.01
N ARG A 18 -6.78 -6.24 15.85
CA ARG A 18 -5.84 -5.91 16.94
C ARG A 18 -4.42 -5.80 16.39
N THR A 19 -3.53 -6.74 16.80
CA THR A 19 -2.15 -6.84 16.26
C THR A 19 -1.98 -8.02 15.32
N THR A 20 -3.01 -8.85 15.13
CA THR A 20 -2.93 -10.06 14.33
C THR A 20 -2.69 -9.74 12.87
N GLY A 21 -1.67 -10.33 12.28
CA GLY A 21 -1.34 -10.19 10.86
C GLY A 21 -0.64 -8.89 10.46
N PHE A 22 -0.43 -7.95 11.38
CA PHE A 22 0.46 -6.82 11.11
C PHE A 22 1.91 -7.31 11.07
N ILE A 23 2.61 -6.95 10.02
CA ILE A 23 4.03 -7.26 9.83
C ILE A 23 4.83 -5.97 9.74
N ALA A 24 6.05 -5.97 10.26
CA ALA A 24 6.96 -4.84 10.12
C ALA A 24 7.17 -4.52 8.62
N TRP A 25 7.19 -3.24 8.27
CA TRP A 25 7.53 -2.83 6.90
C TRP A 25 8.97 -3.28 6.59
N PRO A 26 9.22 -3.91 5.43
CA PRO A 26 10.52 -4.55 5.18
C PRO A 26 11.69 -3.59 5.01
N GLU A 27 11.46 -2.32 4.61
CA GLU A 27 12.53 -1.32 4.45
C GLU A 27 12.91 -0.66 5.79
N LYS A 28 13.54 -1.41 6.67
CA LYS A 28 13.96 -0.93 8.00
C LYS A 28 14.92 0.27 7.95
N SER A 29 15.64 0.46 6.87
CA SER A 29 16.49 1.64 6.64
C SER A 29 15.71 2.96 6.73
N LEU A 30 14.42 2.93 6.42
CA LEU A 30 13.56 4.11 6.47
C LEU A 30 13.14 4.50 7.88
N TYR A 31 13.01 3.55 8.81
CA TYR A 31 12.42 3.84 10.13
C TYR A 31 13.14 3.18 11.31
N GLY A 32 14.13 2.34 11.07
CA GLY A 32 14.84 1.59 12.11
C GLY A 32 14.26 0.20 12.34
N GLU A 33 14.47 -0.38 13.51
CA GLU A 33 14.08 -1.76 13.80
C GLU A 33 12.58 -1.93 14.08
N THR A 34 11.95 -0.90 14.64
CA THR A 34 10.56 -0.96 15.09
C THR A 34 9.80 0.32 14.73
N GLY A 35 8.48 0.30 14.88
CA GLY A 35 7.65 1.48 14.83
C GLY A 35 6.79 1.62 13.57
N TRP A 36 7.07 0.89 12.49
CA TRP A 36 6.21 0.88 11.31
C TRP A 36 5.81 -0.55 10.93
N SER A 37 4.50 -0.79 10.88
CA SER A 37 3.94 -2.08 10.51
C SER A 37 2.74 -1.92 9.58
N THR A 38 2.44 -2.97 8.83
CA THR A 38 1.36 -2.96 7.83
C THR A 38 0.56 -4.26 7.86
N PHE A 39 -0.73 -4.15 7.51
CA PHE A 39 -1.61 -5.29 7.21
C PHE A 39 -2.09 -5.14 5.76
N GLY A 40 -1.50 -5.90 4.85
CA GLY A 40 -1.75 -5.77 3.41
C GLY A 40 -3.06 -6.43 2.97
N LEU A 41 -3.88 -5.70 2.21
CA LEU A 41 -5.05 -6.21 1.50
C LEU A 41 -4.74 -6.45 0.02
N TYR A 42 -3.98 -5.54 -0.58
CA TYR A 42 -3.49 -5.62 -1.96
C TYR A 42 -2.02 -5.23 -2.01
N ALA A 43 -1.24 -5.94 -2.79
CA ALA A 43 0.15 -5.62 -3.07
C ALA A 43 0.41 -5.73 -4.58
N PHE A 44 0.73 -4.61 -5.24
CA PHE A 44 0.97 -4.53 -6.69
C PHE A 44 -0.13 -5.21 -7.53
N GLY A 45 -1.39 -4.93 -7.20
CA GLY A 45 -2.56 -5.51 -7.85
C GLY A 45 -2.92 -6.94 -7.41
N GLN A 46 -2.11 -7.58 -6.57
CA GLN A 46 -2.38 -8.93 -6.05
C GLN A 46 -3.22 -8.86 -4.76
N LYS A 47 -4.40 -9.48 -4.80
CA LYS A 47 -5.28 -9.60 -3.65
C LYS A 47 -4.70 -10.56 -2.60
N GLN A 48 -4.61 -10.11 -1.36
CA GLN A 48 -4.24 -10.94 -0.22
C GLN A 48 -5.50 -11.59 0.36
N ALA A 49 -5.95 -12.68 -0.27
CA ALA A 49 -7.29 -13.25 -0.05
C ALA A 49 -7.58 -13.56 1.43
N ALA A 50 -6.61 -14.10 2.18
CA ALA A 50 -6.78 -14.40 3.60
C ALA A 50 -7.01 -13.11 4.44
N ASN A 51 -6.23 -12.06 4.18
CA ASN A 51 -6.37 -10.80 4.88
C ASN A 51 -7.68 -10.07 4.48
N CYS A 52 -8.03 -10.10 3.20
CA CYS A 52 -9.29 -9.54 2.69
C CYS A 52 -10.52 -10.21 3.34
N ALA A 53 -10.46 -11.50 3.61
CA ALA A 53 -11.55 -12.23 4.28
C ALA A 53 -11.76 -11.77 5.75
N LEU A 54 -10.72 -11.23 6.40
CA LEU A 54 -10.82 -10.68 7.75
C LEU A 54 -11.42 -9.26 7.77
N CYS A 55 -11.40 -8.54 6.63
CA CYS A 55 -11.90 -7.18 6.48
C CYS A 55 -12.81 -7.06 5.25
N PRO A 56 -13.94 -7.79 5.19
CA PRO A 56 -14.73 -7.90 3.97
C PRO A 56 -15.37 -6.58 3.52
N ARG A 57 -15.79 -5.73 4.45
CA ARG A 57 -16.41 -4.42 4.14
C ARG A 57 -15.36 -3.43 3.65
N THR A 58 -14.21 -3.37 4.30
CA THR A 58 -13.05 -2.57 3.84
C THR A 58 -12.61 -3.02 2.46
N THR A 59 -12.51 -4.33 2.24
CA THR A 59 -12.15 -4.91 0.95
C THR A 59 -13.11 -4.47 -0.16
N ALA A 60 -14.42 -4.56 0.07
CA ALA A 60 -15.41 -4.12 -0.90
C ALA A 60 -15.30 -2.63 -1.23
N LEU A 61 -15.03 -1.78 -0.22
CA LEU A 61 -14.84 -0.34 -0.42
C LEU A 61 -13.54 -0.04 -1.19
N VAL A 62 -12.48 -0.77 -0.93
CA VAL A 62 -11.20 -0.67 -1.65
C VAL A 62 -11.39 -1.09 -3.11
N GLU A 63 -12.07 -2.21 -3.36
CA GLU A 63 -12.33 -2.74 -4.71
C GLU A 63 -13.21 -1.81 -5.55
N ALA A 64 -14.03 -0.98 -4.93
CA ALA A 64 -14.81 0.03 -5.62
C ALA A 64 -13.97 1.22 -6.13
N VAL A 65 -12.72 1.36 -5.68
CA VAL A 65 -11.81 2.41 -6.19
C VAL A 65 -11.15 1.92 -7.49
N PRO A 66 -11.35 2.60 -8.62
CA PRO A 66 -10.76 2.16 -9.88
C PRO A 66 -9.22 2.16 -9.87
N GLY A 67 -8.63 1.06 -10.31
CA GLY A 67 -7.19 0.97 -10.52
C GLY A 67 -6.36 0.85 -9.24
N VAL A 68 -6.91 0.24 -8.19
CA VAL A 68 -6.17 -0.10 -6.96
C VAL A 68 -4.97 -0.99 -7.28
N ALA A 69 -3.83 -0.58 -6.82
CA ALA A 69 -2.56 -1.30 -6.96
C ALA A 69 -2.03 -1.80 -5.61
N MET A 70 -2.09 -0.96 -4.57
CA MET A 70 -1.79 -1.34 -3.18
C MET A 70 -2.93 -0.90 -2.28
N ALA A 71 -3.21 -1.67 -1.24
CA ALA A 71 -4.10 -1.29 -0.17
C ALA A 71 -3.77 -2.04 1.11
N GLY A 72 -3.93 -1.38 2.25
CA GLY A 72 -3.74 -2.02 3.55
C GLY A 72 -3.75 -1.00 4.68
N PHE A 73 -3.76 -1.49 5.89
CA PHE A 73 -3.59 -0.65 7.06
C PHE A 73 -2.10 -0.41 7.30
N SER A 74 -1.74 0.85 7.55
CA SER A 74 -0.38 1.28 7.90
C SER A 74 -0.38 1.90 9.28
N ARG A 75 0.41 1.33 10.17
CA ARG A 75 0.47 1.67 11.58
C ARG A 75 1.83 2.26 11.90
N LEU A 76 1.84 3.43 12.55
CA LEU A 76 3.04 4.11 12.98
C LEU A 76 2.97 4.33 14.50
N GLU A 77 3.87 3.68 15.23
CA GLU A 77 3.91 3.69 16.68
C GLU A 77 4.38 5.05 17.25
N PRO A 78 4.09 5.35 18.53
CA PRO A 78 4.63 6.52 19.20
C PRO A 78 6.15 6.63 19.06
N GLY A 79 6.65 7.83 18.74
CA GLY A 79 8.07 8.11 18.56
C GLY A 79 8.64 7.66 17.21
N ALA A 80 7.89 6.93 16.39
CA ALA A 80 8.38 6.44 15.12
C ALA A 80 8.46 7.55 14.05
N HIS A 81 9.48 7.45 13.18
CA HIS A 81 9.72 8.36 12.07
C HIS A 81 10.11 7.58 10.82
N ILE A 82 9.29 7.70 9.79
CA ILE A 82 9.64 7.26 8.43
C ILE A 82 10.41 8.41 7.79
N LYS A 83 11.73 8.22 7.59
CA LYS A 83 12.67 9.24 7.11
C LYS A 83 12.32 9.74 5.71
N PRO A 84 12.83 10.92 5.30
CA PRO A 84 12.66 11.42 3.96
C PRO A 84 13.09 10.38 2.91
N HIS A 85 12.18 10.09 1.98
CA HIS A 85 12.40 9.15 0.89
C HIS A 85 11.48 9.47 -0.29
N VAL A 86 11.75 8.89 -1.42
CA VAL A 86 10.85 8.80 -2.57
C VAL A 86 10.41 7.36 -2.73
N GLY A 87 9.19 7.16 -3.18
CA GLY A 87 8.70 5.82 -3.44
C GLY A 87 9.39 5.17 -4.65
N TYR A 88 8.98 3.96 -5.00
CA TYR A 88 9.57 3.20 -6.11
C TYR A 88 9.45 3.95 -7.44
N ASP A 89 10.58 4.34 -8.03
CA ASP A 89 10.68 5.22 -9.20
C ASP A 89 9.69 4.90 -10.31
N GLU A 90 9.70 3.68 -10.82
CA GLU A 90 8.82 3.27 -11.92
C GLU A 90 7.36 3.11 -11.51
N TYR A 91 7.10 2.70 -10.27
CA TYR A 91 5.75 2.47 -9.75
C TYR A 91 5.10 3.77 -9.28
N SER A 92 5.79 4.51 -8.42
CA SER A 92 5.24 5.67 -7.72
C SER A 92 4.84 6.82 -8.63
N ARG A 93 5.42 6.91 -9.84
CA ARG A 93 5.02 7.90 -10.86
C ARG A 93 3.62 7.64 -11.43
N TYR A 94 3.18 6.39 -11.45
CA TYR A 94 1.93 5.97 -12.11
C TYR A 94 0.76 5.79 -11.15
N VAL A 95 1.00 5.97 -9.87
CA VAL A 95 -0.03 5.91 -8.84
C VAL A 95 -0.15 7.23 -8.08
N LEU A 96 -1.29 7.43 -7.45
CA LEU A 96 -1.48 8.39 -6.38
C LEU A 96 -1.70 7.60 -5.10
N ARG A 97 -1.06 8.04 -4.03
CA ARG A 97 -1.22 7.47 -2.69
C ARG A 97 -2.26 8.23 -1.90
N LEU A 98 -3.18 7.49 -1.33
CA LEU A 98 -4.24 7.98 -0.46
C LEU A 98 -4.03 7.42 0.94
N HIS A 99 -4.11 8.28 1.94
CA HIS A 99 -4.22 7.91 3.34
C HIS A 99 -5.55 8.37 3.90
N LEU A 100 -6.39 7.46 4.37
CA LEU A 100 -7.56 7.77 5.19
C LEU A 100 -7.21 7.60 6.66
N GLY A 101 -7.35 8.67 7.47
CA GLY A 101 -7.12 8.60 8.90
C GLY A 101 -8.15 7.71 9.60
N LEU A 102 -7.69 6.73 10.36
CA LEU A 102 -8.54 5.81 11.14
C LEU A 102 -8.38 6.01 12.64
N GLU A 103 -7.14 6.08 13.10
CA GLU A 103 -6.72 6.49 14.44
C GLU A 103 -5.58 7.46 14.27
N THR A 104 -5.72 8.68 14.80
CA THR A 104 -4.73 9.73 14.63
C THR A 104 -4.54 10.52 15.92
N ASN A 105 -3.50 11.33 15.98
CA ASN A 105 -3.29 12.32 17.03
C ASN A 105 -2.67 13.59 16.43
N PRO A 106 -2.73 14.74 17.10
CA PRO A 106 -2.28 16.02 16.55
C PRO A 106 -0.77 16.11 16.29
N ASP A 107 0.01 15.23 16.91
CA ASP A 107 1.48 15.19 16.80
C ASP A 107 1.97 14.23 15.71
N CYS A 108 1.05 13.67 14.91
CA CYS A 108 1.35 12.88 13.73
C CYS A 108 1.25 13.74 12.48
N ALA A 109 2.26 13.73 11.62
CA ALA A 109 2.21 14.45 10.37
C ALA A 109 2.91 13.72 9.21
N LEU A 110 2.49 14.09 8.02
CA LEU A 110 3.10 13.76 6.74
C LEU A 110 3.64 15.04 6.11
N ARG A 111 4.90 15.06 5.72
CA ARG A 111 5.48 16.10 4.87
C ARG A 111 5.69 15.54 3.46
N VAL A 112 5.24 16.28 2.46
CA VAL A 112 5.48 15.99 1.05
C VAL A 112 6.11 17.24 0.44
N ALA A 113 7.32 17.13 -0.09
CA ALA A 113 8.15 18.29 -0.46
C ALA A 113 8.23 19.31 0.71
N GLY A 114 7.76 20.52 0.50
CA GLY A 114 7.73 21.60 1.49
C GLY A 114 6.43 21.70 2.31
N GLU A 115 5.44 20.83 2.06
CA GLU A 115 4.13 20.94 2.68
C GLU A 115 3.92 19.86 3.74
N THR A 116 3.54 20.29 4.96
CA THR A 116 3.23 19.37 6.08
C THR A 116 1.73 19.36 6.35
N ARG A 117 1.17 18.17 6.49
CA ARG A 117 -0.24 17.93 6.82
C ARG A 117 -0.37 16.97 7.98
N VAL A 118 -1.33 17.26 8.88
CA VAL A 118 -1.75 16.36 9.96
C VAL A 118 -2.90 15.50 9.47
N TRP A 119 -2.89 14.21 9.80
CA TRP A 119 -4.05 13.35 9.51
C TRP A 119 -5.22 13.69 10.43
N GLN A 120 -6.40 13.57 9.88
CA GLN A 120 -7.66 13.67 10.62
C GLN A 120 -8.46 12.39 10.43
N GLU A 121 -9.09 11.91 11.49
CA GLU A 121 -9.97 10.73 11.40
C GLU A 121 -11.12 10.97 10.44
N GLY A 122 -11.39 9.98 9.59
CA GLY A 122 -12.40 10.05 8.55
C GLY A 122 -12.06 10.96 7.37
N ARG A 123 -10.86 11.55 7.32
CA ARG A 123 -10.42 12.42 6.22
C ARG A 123 -9.28 11.81 5.42
N VAL A 124 -9.33 12.10 4.13
CA VAL A 124 -8.36 11.61 3.15
C VAL A 124 -7.29 12.66 2.90
N LEU A 125 -6.02 12.23 2.88
CA LEU A 125 -4.90 12.93 2.27
C LEU A 125 -4.48 12.18 1.01
N VAL A 126 -4.30 12.88 -0.10
CA VAL A 126 -3.81 12.31 -1.36
C VAL A 126 -2.53 13.01 -1.76
N PHE A 127 -1.52 12.24 -2.14
CA PHE A 127 -0.24 12.77 -2.57
C PHE A 127 0.43 11.87 -3.62
N CYS A 128 1.48 12.40 -4.26
CA CYS A 128 2.29 11.65 -5.20
C CYS A 128 3.48 11.03 -4.46
N ASP A 129 3.52 9.71 -4.37
CA ASP A 129 4.56 8.94 -3.69
C ASP A 129 5.95 9.08 -4.36
N ALA A 130 6.00 9.54 -5.63
CA ALA A 130 7.24 9.85 -6.33
C ALA A 130 7.86 11.21 -5.92
N VAL A 131 7.20 11.99 -5.08
CA VAL A 131 7.76 13.21 -4.48
C VAL A 131 8.36 12.85 -3.13
N GLU A 132 9.50 13.45 -2.78
CA GLU A 132 10.11 13.22 -1.47
C GLU A 132 9.12 13.49 -0.35
N HIS A 133 8.97 12.52 0.53
CA HIS A 133 8.06 12.61 1.65
C HIS A 133 8.61 11.88 2.88
N GLU A 134 8.11 12.27 4.04
CA GLU A 134 8.40 11.66 5.34
C GLU A 134 7.15 11.69 6.22
N ALA A 135 7.12 10.82 7.22
CA ALA A 135 6.01 10.73 8.16
C ALA A 135 6.52 10.48 9.56
N TRP A 136 5.93 11.12 10.56
CA TRP A 136 6.28 10.91 11.95
C TRP A 136 5.06 10.81 12.86
N ASN A 137 5.27 10.17 14.00
CA ASN A 137 4.34 10.15 15.10
C ASN A 137 5.08 10.57 16.38
N ARG A 138 4.95 11.82 16.75
CA ARG A 138 5.55 12.40 17.96
C ARG A 138 4.59 12.36 19.17
N GLY A 139 3.39 11.81 18.97
CA GLY A 139 2.37 11.66 20.00
C GLY A 139 2.59 10.41 20.87
N THR A 140 1.63 10.16 21.74
CA THR A 140 1.66 9.06 22.70
C THR A 140 0.78 7.87 22.30
N THR A 141 0.02 8.00 21.21
CA THR A 141 -0.87 6.95 20.68
C THR A 141 -0.44 6.53 19.28
N THR A 142 -0.70 5.28 18.91
CA THR A 142 -0.45 4.77 17.58
C THR A 142 -1.27 5.52 16.52
N ARG A 143 -0.65 5.87 15.38
CA ARG A 143 -1.36 6.37 14.21
C ARG A 143 -1.63 5.21 13.25
N THR A 144 -2.90 5.02 12.88
CA THR A 144 -3.30 4.06 11.85
C THR A 144 -4.06 4.74 10.72
N VAL A 145 -3.65 4.45 9.49
CA VAL A 145 -4.36 4.89 8.29
C VAL A 145 -4.69 3.69 7.40
N LEU A 146 -5.78 3.78 6.63
CA LEU A 146 -5.90 2.97 5.41
C LEU A 146 -5.05 3.65 4.34
N LEU A 147 -4.00 2.96 3.92
CA LEU A 147 -3.15 3.34 2.80
C LEU A 147 -3.70 2.68 1.53
N LEU A 148 -3.79 3.42 0.46
CA LEU A 148 -4.26 2.93 -0.82
C LEU A 148 -3.51 3.64 -1.96
N ASP A 149 -2.89 2.86 -2.86
CA ASP A 149 -2.35 3.35 -4.11
C ASP A 149 -3.31 3.00 -5.24
N PHE A 150 -3.67 3.97 -6.03
CA PHE A 150 -4.52 3.81 -7.18
C PHE A 150 -3.93 4.48 -8.41
N LYS A 151 -4.32 3.99 -9.59
CA LYS A 151 -3.79 4.47 -10.85
C LYS A 151 -3.99 5.98 -10.99
N ASN A 152 -2.91 6.69 -11.26
CA ASN A 152 -2.94 8.12 -11.54
C ASN A 152 -3.66 8.37 -12.88
N PRO A 153 -4.77 9.11 -12.91
CA PRO A 153 -5.56 9.38 -14.11
C PRO A 153 -4.77 10.06 -15.24
N ARG A 154 -3.69 10.76 -14.90
CA ARG A 154 -2.79 11.41 -15.87
C ARG A 154 -2.12 10.40 -16.82
N TYR A 155 -1.96 9.16 -16.37
CA TYR A 155 -1.28 8.10 -17.13
C TYR A 155 -2.25 7.02 -17.60
N ARG A 156 -3.30 7.43 -18.35
CA ARG A 156 -4.43 6.57 -18.76
C ARG A 156 -4.02 5.30 -19.52
N PHE A 157 -2.92 5.35 -20.24
CA PHE A 157 -2.53 4.28 -21.18
C PHE A 157 -1.53 3.27 -20.61
N ARG A 158 -1.00 3.49 -19.42
CA ARG A 158 -0.12 2.51 -18.80
C ARG A 158 -0.92 1.53 -17.98
N VAL A 159 -0.93 0.29 -18.43
CA VAL A 159 -1.51 -0.83 -17.68
C VAL A 159 -0.48 -1.16 -16.60
N LEU A 160 -0.81 -0.87 -15.33
CA LEU A 160 -0.18 -1.53 -14.21
C LEU A 160 -0.64 -2.98 -14.30
N ASN A 161 0.21 -3.85 -14.84
CA ASN A 161 -0.13 -5.26 -15.04
C ASN A 161 -0.21 -5.92 -13.67
N PRO A 162 -1.40 -6.29 -13.17
CA PRO A 162 -1.50 -7.01 -11.91
C PRO A 162 -0.81 -8.36 -12.11
N GLY A 163 0.21 -8.65 -11.32
CA GLY A 163 0.79 -9.97 -11.21
C GLY A 163 2.18 -10.20 -11.77
N LEU A 164 2.71 -9.34 -12.62
CA LEU A 164 4.05 -9.47 -13.19
C LEU A 164 4.66 -8.12 -13.54
N SER A 165 4.40 -7.12 -12.71
CA SER A 165 5.12 -5.88 -12.90
C SER A 165 6.58 -6.12 -12.52
N VAL A 166 7.48 -5.60 -13.35
CA VAL A 166 8.92 -5.55 -13.05
C VAL A 166 9.10 -4.95 -11.65
N GLU A 167 8.22 -4.03 -11.28
CA GLU A 167 8.18 -3.35 -9.99
C GLU A 167 7.91 -4.29 -8.82
N PHE A 168 7.01 -5.27 -8.98
CA PHE A 168 6.77 -6.29 -7.94
C PHE A 168 7.97 -7.21 -7.77
N VAL A 169 8.59 -7.63 -8.87
CA VAL A 169 9.81 -8.45 -8.85
C VAL A 169 10.93 -7.68 -8.17
N ASP A 170 11.13 -6.42 -8.56
CA ASP A 170 12.14 -5.53 -7.97
C ASP A 170 11.89 -5.31 -6.47
N PHE A 171 10.65 -5.07 -6.06
CA PHE A 171 10.29 -4.94 -4.65
C PHE A 171 10.64 -6.21 -3.87
N VAL A 172 10.25 -7.37 -4.36
CA VAL A 172 10.56 -8.63 -3.66
C VAL A 172 12.06 -8.85 -3.62
N GLU A 173 12.79 -8.61 -4.69
CA GLU A 173 14.23 -8.88 -4.75
C GLU A 173 15.09 -7.87 -4.01
N LYS A 174 14.74 -6.58 -4.04
CA LYS A 174 15.51 -5.53 -3.35
C LYS A 174 15.12 -5.37 -1.87
N VAL A 175 13.85 -5.55 -1.55
CA VAL A 175 13.29 -5.22 -0.24
C VAL A 175 12.96 -6.47 0.57
N ARG A 176 12.22 -7.41 -0.01
CA ARG A 176 11.75 -8.60 0.71
C ARG A 176 12.79 -9.72 0.78
N TRP A 177 13.64 -9.85 -0.25
CA TRP A 177 14.60 -10.95 -0.33
C TRP A 177 15.57 -11.01 0.86
N PRO A 178 16.15 -9.92 1.35
CA PRO A 178 17.02 -9.96 2.54
C PRO A 178 16.32 -10.51 3.79
N GLU A 179 15.02 -10.24 3.94
CA GLU A 179 14.20 -10.63 5.08
C GLU A 179 13.59 -12.05 4.95
N MET A 180 13.61 -12.63 3.74
CA MET A 180 13.02 -13.95 3.47
C MET A 180 13.85 -15.10 4.05
N ASN A 181 13.17 -16.05 4.70
CA ASN A 181 13.77 -17.32 5.06
C ASN A 181 13.95 -18.24 3.83
N PHE A 182 14.65 -19.36 4.01
CA PHE A 182 14.96 -20.29 2.93
C PHE A 182 13.72 -20.80 2.18
N ARG A 183 12.63 -21.14 2.90
CA ARG A 183 11.38 -21.65 2.30
C ARG A 183 10.69 -20.58 1.46
N GLU A 184 10.66 -19.34 1.91
CA GLU A 184 10.09 -18.22 1.19
C GLU A 184 10.90 -17.91 -0.07
N ARG A 185 12.22 -17.93 -0.01
CA ARG A 185 13.11 -17.78 -1.18
C ARG A 185 12.90 -18.89 -2.21
N MET A 186 12.71 -20.13 -1.78
CA MET A 186 12.40 -21.24 -2.69
C MET A 186 11.04 -21.07 -3.35
N ARG A 187 10.00 -20.69 -2.58
CA ARG A 187 8.66 -20.39 -3.14
C ARG A 187 8.71 -19.26 -4.16
N TRP A 188 9.45 -18.20 -3.88
CA TRP A 188 9.65 -17.09 -4.80
C TRP A 188 10.34 -17.52 -6.09
N ARG A 189 11.40 -18.33 -6.02
CA ARG A 189 12.09 -18.88 -7.19
C ARG A 189 11.15 -19.72 -8.06
N LEU A 190 10.38 -20.61 -7.44
CA LEU A 190 9.39 -21.42 -8.15
C LEU A 190 8.30 -20.55 -8.79
N TRP A 191 7.81 -19.56 -8.07
CA TRP A 191 6.83 -18.61 -8.59
C TRP A 191 7.37 -17.86 -9.81
N LYS A 192 8.61 -17.38 -9.77
CA LYS A 192 9.26 -16.75 -10.94
C LYS A 192 9.30 -17.68 -12.16
N LEU A 193 9.68 -18.93 -11.98
CA LEU A 193 9.75 -19.90 -13.07
C LEU A 193 8.39 -20.15 -13.72
N THR A 194 7.31 -20.12 -12.95
CA THR A 194 5.96 -20.36 -13.47
C THR A 194 5.29 -19.12 -14.07
N HIS A 195 5.76 -17.91 -13.73
CA HIS A 195 5.13 -16.65 -14.11
C HIS A 195 5.95 -15.77 -15.07
N LEU A 196 7.29 -15.86 -15.08
CA LEU A 196 8.16 -15.07 -15.96
C LEU A 196 8.21 -15.54 -17.43
N GLY A 197 7.55 -16.65 -17.77
CA GLY A 197 7.49 -17.17 -19.15
C GLY A 197 6.33 -16.65 -19.99
N ARG A 198 5.42 -15.88 -19.46
CA ARG A 198 4.26 -15.35 -20.20
C ARG A 198 4.54 -13.94 -20.67
N LYS A 199 4.87 -13.79 -21.98
CA LYS A 199 4.85 -12.47 -22.63
C LYS A 199 3.50 -11.80 -22.39
N PRO A 200 3.46 -10.51 -22.04
CA PRO A 200 2.19 -9.79 -22.00
C PRO A 200 1.50 -9.90 -23.37
N PRO A 201 0.18 -10.04 -23.44
CA PRO A 201 -0.52 -10.05 -24.70
C PRO A 201 -0.19 -8.76 -25.46
N PRO A 202 -0.03 -8.83 -26.80
CA PRO A 202 0.32 -7.67 -27.60
C PRO A 202 -0.73 -6.57 -27.36
N ALA A 203 -0.25 -5.36 -27.10
CA ALA A 203 -1.09 -4.17 -26.97
C ALA A 203 -1.87 -4.00 -28.29
N GLY A 204 -3.17 -4.32 -28.28
CA GLY A 204 -3.99 -4.14 -29.50
C GLY A 204 -5.21 -5.05 -29.68
N GLN A 205 -5.48 -6.00 -28.81
CA GLN A 205 -6.73 -6.75 -28.92
C GLN A 205 -7.73 -6.30 -27.84
N SER A 206 -8.50 -5.26 -28.15
CA SER A 206 -9.74 -4.94 -27.45
C SER A 206 -10.69 -6.11 -27.56
N ALA A 207 -11.11 -6.66 -26.42
CA ALA A 207 -12.21 -7.63 -26.38
C ALA A 207 -13.42 -7.02 -27.11
N LYS A 208 -13.83 -7.65 -28.21
CA LYS A 208 -15.11 -7.37 -28.85
C LYS A 208 -16.18 -7.72 -27.84
N VAL A 209 -16.84 -6.70 -27.30
CA VAL A 209 -18.10 -6.87 -26.58
C VAL A 209 -19.11 -7.30 -27.64
N SER A 210 -19.50 -8.56 -27.62
CA SER A 210 -20.67 -9.03 -28.35
C SER A 210 -21.92 -8.45 -27.71
N ARG A 211 -22.76 -7.87 -28.56
CA ARG A 211 -24.08 -7.32 -28.22
C ARG A 211 -25.01 -8.38 -27.67
#